data_a3a01cd3c6d7af13b708dbfe19010120
#
_entry.id   a3a01cd3c6d7af13b708dbfe19010120
#
_cell.length_a   1.000
_cell.length_b   1.000
_cell.length_c   1.000
_cell.angle_alpha   90.00
_cell.angle_beta   90.00
_cell.angle_gamma   90.00
#
_symmetry.space_group_name_H-M   'P 1'
#
loop_
_entity.id
_entity.type
_entity.pdbx_description
1 polymer ?
#
loop_
_entity_poly.entity_id
_entity_poly.type
_entity_poly.pdbx_seq_one_letter_code
_entity_poly.pdbx_strand_id
1 'polypeptide(L)'
;MIIEVSGDILLSNAQVIAHGIAPNDDFAIGLAHSLRESWPSMYKDFRHFCQTQHPKAGTLWSWMGADSKIVVNLFTQEAAYHQGEKPGRATLPHVNHALRELRHLIDSEKFTSLALPRLSTGVGGLDW
;
A
#
# COMPACT_ATOMS: atom_id res chain seq x y z
N MET A 1 1.70 10.40 14.05
CA MET A 1 0.46 9.80 14.55
C MET A 1 -0.13 8.88 13.49
N ILE A 2 -0.56 7.69 13.88
CA ILE A 2 -1.20 6.73 12.99
C ILE A 2 -2.71 6.86 13.17
N ILE A 3 -3.42 7.01 12.05
CA ILE A 3 -4.87 7.15 12.06
C ILE A 3 -5.46 6.03 11.22
N GLU A 4 -6.25 5.15 11.86
CA GLU A 4 -7.06 4.19 11.13
C GLU A 4 -8.35 4.88 10.69
N VAL A 5 -8.62 4.89 9.39
CA VAL A 5 -9.78 5.61 8.86
C VAL A 5 -10.75 4.65 8.22
N SER A 6 -12.04 4.97 8.39
CA SER A 6 -13.15 4.40 7.63
C SER A 6 -13.75 5.53 6.80
N GLY A 7 -14.14 5.25 5.58
CA GLY A 7 -14.62 6.28 4.65
C GLY A 7 -13.55 6.64 3.63
N ASP A 8 -13.58 7.86 3.12
CA ASP A 8 -12.69 8.24 2.03
C ASP A 8 -11.32 8.68 2.58
N ILE A 9 -10.36 7.76 2.52
CA ILE A 9 -8.98 8.00 2.96
C ILE A 9 -8.29 9.09 2.13
N LEU A 10 -8.75 9.36 0.90
CA LEU A 10 -8.17 10.39 0.04
C LEU A 10 -8.41 11.80 0.59
N LEU A 11 -9.42 11.97 1.46
CA LEU A 11 -9.70 13.24 2.12
C LEU A 11 -8.86 13.45 3.39
N SER A 12 -8.03 12.47 3.74
CA SER A 12 -7.18 12.58 4.93
C SER A 12 -6.12 13.67 4.75
N ASN A 13 -5.84 14.40 5.84
CA ASN A 13 -4.73 15.36 5.89
C ASN A 13 -3.40 14.70 6.28
N ALA A 14 -3.35 13.38 6.43
CA ALA A 14 -2.12 12.69 6.76
C ALA A 14 -1.07 12.87 5.67
N GLN A 15 0.18 12.94 6.08
CA GLN A 15 1.32 13.03 5.17
C GLN A 15 1.42 11.79 4.28
N VAL A 16 1.13 10.62 4.85
CA VAL A 16 1.27 9.33 4.19
C VAL A 16 -0.08 8.62 4.15
N ILE A 17 -0.43 8.09 2.99
CA ILE A 17 -1.55 7.16 2.84
C ILE A 17 -0.96 5.79 2.52
N ALA A 18 -1.30 4.78 3.31
CA ALA A 18 -0.89 3.40 3.05
C ALA A 18 -2.10 2.52 2.78
N HIS A 19 -1.95 1.55 1.90
CA HIS A 19 -3.01 0.58 1.62
C HIS A 19 -2.41 -0.78 1.24
N GLY A 20 -3.21 -1.83 1.35
CA GLY A 20 -2.80 -3.18 0.95
C GLY A 20 -3.16 -3.46 -0.50
N ILE A 21 -2.25 -4.06 -1.23
CA ILE A 21 -2.42 -4.37 -2.65
C ILE A 21 -1.54 -5.58 -3.00
N ALA A 22 -1.88 -6.30 -4.07
CA ALA A 22 -1.00 -7.32 -4.61
C ALA A 22 0.07 -6.67 -5.51
N PRO A 23 1.28 -7.22 -5.55
CA PRO A 23 2.22 -6.80 -6.58
C PRO A 23 1.59 -6.98 -7.97
N ASN A 24 1.87 -6.06 -8.87
CA ASN A 24 1.39 -6.06 -10.26
C ASN A 24 -0.14 -5.94 -10.41
N ASP A 25 -0.84 -5.50 -9.37
CA ASP A 25 -2.29 -5.27 -9.44
C ASP A 25 -2.61 -4.17 -10.45
N ASP A 26 -3.77 -4.24 -11.09
CA ASP A 26 -4.18 -3.27 -12.10
C ASP A 26 -4.96 -2.08 -11.54
N PHE A 27 -5.16 -2.04 -10.23
CA PHE A 27 -5.88 -0.95 -9.55
C PHE A 27 -7.27 -0.70 -10.15
N ALA A 28 -7.98 -1.76 -10.50
CA ALA A 28 -9.24 -1.65 -11.23
C ALA A 28 -10.46 -1.41 -10.35
N ILE A 29 -10.38 -1.74 -9.05
CA ILE A 29 -11.54 -1.68 -8.16
C ILE A 29 -11.17 -1.09 -6.79
N GLY A 30 -12.20 -0.60 -6.09
CA GLY A 30 -12.10 -0.19 -4.69
C GLY A 30 -11.18 1.00 -4.46
N LEU A 31 -10.53 1.02 -3.31
CA LEU A 31 -9.61 2.08 -2.92
C LEU A 31 -8.46 2.23 -3.91
N ALA A 32 -7.93 1.11 -4.41
CA ALA A 32 -6.85 1.15 -5.38
C ALA A 32 -7.26 1.94 -6.63
N HIS A 33 -8.49 1.72 -7.13
CA HIS A 33 -8.99 2.48 -8.26
C HIS A 33 -9.05 3.99 -7.96
N SER A 34 -9.50 4.36 -6.77
CA SER A 34 -9.54 5.76 -6.35
C SER A 34 -8.14 6.38 -6.28
N LEU A 35 -7.15 5.62 -5.80
CA LEU A 35 -5.76 6.07 -5.77
C LEU A 35 -5.21 6.28 -7.18
N ARG A 36 -5.52 5.37 -8.10
CA ARG A 36 -5.12 5.49 -9.49
C ARG A 36 -5.73 6.73 -10.14
N GLU A 37 -7.00 7.00 -9.87
CA GLU A 37 -7.68 8.19 -10.41
C GLU A 37 -7.08 9.49 -9.85
N SER A 38 -6.74 9.50 -8.56
CA SER A 38 -6.16 10.69 -7.91
C SER A 38 -4.71 10.94 -8.29
N TRP A 39 -3.94 9.85 -8.48
CA TRP A 39 -2.51 9.92 -8.80
C TRP A 39 -2.16 8.97 -9.93
N PRO A 40 -2.54 9.31 -11.20
CA PRO A 40 -2.24 8.44 -12.34
C PRO A 40 -0.76 8.13 -12.52
N SER A 41 0.12 9.08 -12.18
CA SER A 41 1.57 8.87 -12.25
C SER A 41 2.03 7.81 -11.26
N MET A 42 1.39 7.73 -10.09
CA MET A 42 1.69 6.68 -9.12
C MET A 42 1.42 5.30 -9.70
N TYR A 43 0.28 5.12 -10.34
CA TYR A 43 -0.06 3.84 -10.96
C TYR A 43 0.93 3.47 -12.07
N LYS A 44 1.30 4.43 -12.91
CA LYS A 44 2.27 4.21 -13.98
C LYS A 44 3.62 3.76 -13.41
N ASP A 45 4.10 4.46 -12.39
CA ASP A 45 5.37 4.13 -11.73
C ASP A 45 5.27 2.78 -11.00
N PHE A 46 4.11 2.47 -10.41
CA PHE A 46 3.87 1.17 -9.76
C PHE A 46 4.00 0.03 -10.77
N ARG A 47 3.38 0.16 -11.95
CA ARG A 47 3.47 -0.87 -12.99
C ARG A 47 4.91 -1.10 -13.41
N HIS A 48 5.65 -0.02 -13.63
CA HIS A 48 7.06 -0.10 -13.99
C HIS A 48 7.89 -0.78 -12.90
N PHE A 49 7.67 -0.40 -11.65
CA PHE A 49 8.36 -1.01 -10.50
C PHE A 49 8.12 -2.51 -10.45
N CYS A 50 6.86 -2.94 -10.57
CA CYS A 50 6.53 -4.36 -10.53
C CYS A 50 7.13 -5.15 -11.69
N GLN A 51 7.15 -4.57 -12.89
CA GLN A 51 7.72 -5.22 -14.06
C GLN A 51 9.23 -5.38 -13.97
N THR A 52 9.92 -4.44 -13.33
CA THR A 52 11.39 -4.47 -13.25
C THR A 52 11.90 -5.16 -12.01
N GLN A 53 11.21 -5.07 -10.88
CA GLN A 53 11.69 -5.54 -9.59
C GLN A 53 11.02 -6.82 -9.09
N HIS A 54 9.86 -7.19 -9.63
CA HIS A 54 9.08 -8.36 -9.21
C HIS A 54 8.98 -8.46 -7.68
N PRO A 55 8.38 -7.44 -7.02
CA PRO A 55 8.34 -7.41 -5.56
C PRO A 55 7.58 -8.60 -4.99
N LYS A 56 7.94 -8.99 -3.77
CA LYS A 56 7.33 -10.12 -3.07
C LYS A 56 6.31 -9.65 -2.06
N ALA A 57 5.32 -10.51 -1.77
CA ALA A 57 4.40 -10.27 -0.66
C ALA A 57 5.17 -10.10 0.65
N GLY A 58 4.69 -9.22 1.51
CA GLY A 58 5.35 -8.87 2.76
C GLY A 58 6.27 -7.66 2.67
N THR A 59 6.53 -7.16 1.47
CA THR A 59 7.32 -5.93 1.28
C THR A 59 6.42 -4.74 1.00
N LEU A 60 7.01 -3.59 0.71
CA LEU A 60 6.27 -2.38 0.36
C LEU A 60 7.01 -1.59 -0.72
N TRP A 61 6.28 -0.66 -1.34
CA TRP A 61 6.85 0.33 -2.23
C TRP A 61 6.18 1.68 -1.96
N SER A 62 6.98 2.71 -1.77
CA SER A 62 6.48 4.06 -1.49
C SER A 62 6.69 4.97 -2.69
N TRP A 63 5.74 5.90 -2.88
CA TRP A 63 5.77 6.86 -3.97
C TRP A 63 5.41 8.24 -3.43
N MET A 64 6.11 9.28 -3.91
CA MET A 64 5.83 10.66 -3.53
C MET A 64 5.35 11.44 -4.74
N GLY A 65 4.19 12.07 -4.60
CA GLY A 65 3.63 12.93 -5.64
C GLY A 65 4.20 14.35 -5.59
N ALA A 66 3.87 15.13 -6.62
CA ALA A 66 4.30 16.54 -6.73
C ALA A 66 3.72 17.40 -5.61
N ASP A 67 2.61 16.98 -5.02
CA ASP A 67 1.97 17.65 -3.88
C ASP A 67 2.58 17.25 -2.53
N SER A 68 3.67 16.51 -2.54
CA SER A 68 4.34 15.96 -1.37
C SER A 68 3.54 14.89 -0.61
N LYS A 69 2.39 14.47 -1.13
CA LYS A 69 1.65 13.35 -0.58
C LYS A 69 2.40 12.06 -0.88
N ILE A 70 2.52 11.19 0.12
CA ILE A 70 3.22 9.92 -0.02
C ILE A 70 2.18 8.80 0.00
N VAL A 71 2.26 7.91 -0.98
CA VAL A 71 1.43 6.71 -1.04
C VAL A 71 2.33 5.50 -0.83
N VAL A 72 2.02 4.69 0.18
CA VAL A 72 2.74 3.46 0.46
C VAL A 72 1.88 2.27 0.05
N ASN A 73 2.41 1.47 -0.86
CA ASN A 73 1.76 0.26 -1.34
C ASN A 73 2.32 -0.92 -0.55
N LEU A 74 1.49 -1.49 0.33
CA LEU A 74 1.85 -2.63 1.15
C LEU A 74 1.48 -3.90 0.40
N PHE A 75 2.46 -4.73 0.10
CA PHE A 75 2.21 -5.97 -0.63
C PHE A 75 1.73 -7.05 0.35
N THR A 76 0.42 -7.03 0.62
CA THR A 76 -0.20 -7.88 1.63
C THR A 76 -0.60 -9.25 1.11
N GLN A 77 -0.46 -9.50 -0.18
CA GLN A 77 -0.89 -10.72 -0.83
C GLN A 77 0.01 -11.09 -2.00
N GLU A 78 -0.05 -12.34 -2.42
CA GLU A 78 0.76 -12.84 -3.51
C GLU A 78 0.36 -12.22 -4.84
N ALA A 79 1.33 -12.04 -5.72
CA ALA A 79 1.12 -11.48 -7.04
C ALA A 79 0.49 -12.49 -8.00
N ALA A 80 -0.22 -11.96 -9.00
CA ALA A 80 -0.66 -12.72 -10.17
C ALA A 80 0.16 -12.24 -11.37
N TYR A 81 1.26 -12.95 -11.67
CA TYR A 81 2.14 -12.58 -12.78
C TYR A 81 1.79 -13.30 -14.08
N HIS A 82 0.94 -14.31 -14.04
CA HIS A 82 0.53 -15.08 -15.22
C HIS A 82 -0.84 -14.62 -15.69
N GLN A 83 -1.04 -14.61 -17.00
CA GLN A 83 -2.32 -14.19 -17.59
C GLN A 83 -3.45 -15.09 -17.10
N GLY A 84 -4.55 -14.48 -16.66
CA GLY A 84 -5.71 -15.19 -16.15
C GLY A 84 -5.60 -15.62 -14.70
N GLU A 85 -4.45 -15.47 -14.07
CA GLU A 85 -4.25 -15.78 -12.67
C GLU A 85 -4.80 -14.67 -11.80
N LYS A 86 -5.39 -15.03 -10.66
CA LYS A 86 -5.89 -14.06 -9.70
C LYS A 86 -4.87 -13.88 -8.58
N PRO A 87 -4.73 -12.65 -8.02
CA PRO A 87 -3.91 -12.43 -6.84
C PRO A 87 -4.36 -13.32 -5.68
N GLY A 88 -3.41 -13.74 -4.86
CA GLY A 88 -3.72 -14.43 -3.62
C GLY A 88 -4.46 -13.53 -2.64
N ARG A 89 -5.03 -14.13 -1.61
CA ARG A 89 -5.65 -13.37 -0.53
C ARG A 89 -4.58 -12.77 0.37
N ALA A 90 -4.90 -11.63 0.98
CA ALA A 90 -4.07 -11.10 2.04
C ALA A 90 -4.03 -12.10 3.20
N THR A 91 -2.83 -12.37 3.71
CA THR A 91 -2.63 -13.27 4.84
C THR A 91 -2.01 -12.51 6.00
N LEU A 92 -2.27 -12.98 7.21
CA LEU A 92 -1.74 -12.31 8.40
C LEU A 92 -0.20 -12.22 8.39
N PRO A 93 0.55 -13.27 8.03
CA PRO A 93 2.02 -13.14 7.94
C PRO A 93 2.47 -12.07 6.97
N HIS A 94 1.88 -11.99 5.77
CA HIS A 94 2.25 -10.97 4.79
C HIS A 94 1.88 -9.57 5.27
N VAL A 95 0.69 -9.40 5.83
CA VAL A 95 0.24 -8.12 6.40
C VAL A 95 1.20 -7.67 7.50
N ASN A 96 1.51 -8.55 8.45
CA ASN A 96 2.38 -8.21 9.56
C ASN A 96 3.79 -7.85 9.09
N HIS A 97 4.34 -8.60 8.12
CA HIS A 97 5.66 -8.29 7.59
C HIS A 97 5.68 -6.94 6.89
N ALA A 98 4.69 -6.66 6.05
CA ALA A 98 4.58 -5.38 5.35
C ALA A 98 4.42 -4.21 6.33
N LEU A 99 3.65 -4.40 7.41
CA LEU A 99 3.47 -3.37 8.43
C LEU A 99 4.75 -3.11 9.22
N ARG A 100 5.58 -4.13 9.47
CA ARG A 100 6.90 -3.93 10.09
C ARG A 100 7.80 -3.10 9.19
N GLU A 101 7.78 -3.38 7.89
CA GLU A 101 8.53 -2.59 6.91
C GLU A 101 8.02 -1.14 6.88
N LEU A 102 6.70 -0.95 6.96
CA LEU A 102 6.11 0.38 7.06
C LEU A 102 6.59 1.12 8.30
N ARG A 103 6.66 0.44 9.45
CA ARG A 103 7.18 1.06 10.66
C ARG A 103 8.62 1.50 10.51
N HIS A 104 9.47 0.65 9.91
CA HIS A 104 10.85 1.02 9.64
C HIS A 104 10.94 2.23 8.72
N LEU A 105 10.10 2.30 7.70
CA LEU A 105 10.05 3.43 6.78
C LEU A 105 9.64 4.72 7.51
N ILE A 106 8.60 4.65 8.35
CA ILE A 106 8.14 5.79 9.14
C ILE A 106 9.26 6.32 10.03
N ASP A 107 9.97 5.43 10.72
CA ASP A 107 11.05 5.79 11.63
C ASP A 107 12.24 6.39 10.87
N SER A 108 12.64 5.80 9.73
CA SER A 108 13.80 6.26 8.98
C SER A 108 13.54 7.58 8.26
N GLU A 109 12.33 7.80 7.75
CA GLU A 109 11.95 9.03 7.04
C GLU A 109 11.32 10.07 7.96
N LYS A 110 11.09 9.71 9.22
CA LYS A 110 10.51 10.60 10.25
C LYS A 110 9.15 11.16 9.83
N PHE A 111 8.31 10.34 9.24
CA PHE A 111 6.94 10.74 8.89
C PHE A 111 6.15 11.04 10.16
N THR A 112 5.32 12.07 10.11
CA THR A 112 4.60 12.55 11.28
C THR A 112 3.16 12.03 11.37
N SER A 113 2.57 11.63 10.24
CA SER A 113 1.18 11.16 10.22
C SER A 113 0.97 10.16 9.11
N LEU A 114 0.12 9.17 9.39
CA LEU A 114 -0.18 8.07 8.49
C LEU A 114 -1.68 7.78 8.55
N ALA A 115 -2.33 7.72 7.41
CA ALA A 115 -3.69 7.23 7.28
C ALA A 115 -3.63 5.81 6.71
N LEU A 116 -4.28 4.87 7.40
CA LEU A 116 -4.28 3.46 7.06
C LEU A 116 -5.71 2.95 7.08
N PRO A 117 -6.24 2.41 5.97
CA PRO A 117 -7.57 1.81 5.97
C PRO A 117 -7.53 0.48 6.73
N ARG A 118 -8.71 -0.05 7.07
CA ARG A 118 -8.80 -1.38 7.63
C ARG A 118 -8.33 -2.39 6.58
N LEU A 119 -7.31 -3.16 6.92
CA LEU A 119 -6.83 -4.23 6.06
C LEU A 119 -7.71 -5.47 6.25
N SER A 120 -7.81 -6.31 5.22
CA SER A 120 -8.76 -7.43 5.22
C SER A 120 -8.50 -8.45 6.34
N THR A 121 -7.26 -8.57 6.79
CA THR A 121 -6.90 -9.43 7.93
C THR A 121 -6.70 -8.63 9.22
N GLY A 122 -6.95 -7.32 9.18
CA GLY A 122 -6.70 -6.42 10.29
C GLY A 122 -5.23 -6.15 10.52
N VAL A 123 -4.94 -5.30 11.51
CA VAL A 123 -3.57 -4.97 11.90
C VAL A 123 -3.11 -5.75 13.13
N GLY A 124 -3.83 -6.85 13.44
CA GLY A 124 -3.71 -7.57 14.70
C GLY A 124 -2.29 -7.93 15.07
N GLY A 125 -1.97 -7.78 16.34
CA GLY A 125 -0.71 -8.20 16.90
C GLY A 125 0.45 -7.25 16.70
N LEU A 126 0.26 -6.11 16.02
CA LEU A 126 1.32 -5.14 15.90
C LEU A 126 1.19 -4.04 16.94
N ASP A 127 2.26 -3.81 17.63
CA ASP A 127 2.37 -2.73 18.62
C ASP A 127 2.96 -1.50 17.94
N TRP A 128 2.17 -0.49 17.85
CA TRP A 128 2.59 0.79 17.32
C TRP A 128 2.96 1.73 18.44
#